data_44f36606fb9d62d76da4e15f278f4add
#
_entry.id   44f36606fb9d62d76da4e15f278f4add
#
_cell.length_a   1.000
_cell.length_b   1.000
_cell.length_c   1.000
_cell.angle_alpha   90.00
_cell.angle_beta   90.00
_cell.angle_gamma   90.00
#
_symmetry.space_group_name_H-M   'P 1'
#
loop_
_entity.id
_entity.type
_entity.pdbx_description
1 polymer ?
#
loop_
_entity_poly.entity_id
_entity_poly.type
_entity_poly.pdbx_seq_one_letter_code
_entity_poly.pdbx_strand_id
1 'polypeptide(L)'
;EEQGKAERLAAEQQRKEAEQAAAEKAREIRRHSLSWPSTGQVLNKFGSIRSGQVRWKGLLFSTGNNLVKAAGSGTVVMVTSMKRLGTVIIVEHGGGFISIYCNNLNSLKKQGDHVEQGELIGYTGSSQGLYFELRKDGESVSPAEYLRRR
;
A
#
# COMPACT_ATOMS: atom_id res chain seq x y z
N GLU A 1 -4.80 -48.75 -10.36
CA GLU A 1 -4.01 -48.14 -9.29
C GLU A 1 -3.36 -46.82 -9.73
N GLU A 2 -2.81 -46.76 -10.97
CA GLU A 2 -2.29 -45.51 -11.53
C GLU A 2 -3.38 -44.49 -11.80
N GLN A 3 -4.56 -44.88 -12.21
CA GLN A 3 -5.72 -44.02 -12.39
C GLN A 3 -6.18 -43.39 -11.06
N GLY A 4 -6.24 -44.15 -9.98
CA GLY A 4 -6.60 -43.64 -8.66
C GLY A 4 -5.57 -42.68 -8.11
N LYS A 5 -4.30 -42.86 -8.44
CA LYS A 5 -3.20 -41.98 -8.07
C LYS A 5 -3.26 -40.65 -8.83
N ALA A 6 -3.56 -40.70 -10.14
CA ALA A 6 -3.72 -39.52 -10.97
C ALA A 6 -4.93 -38.68 -10.55
N GLU A 7 -6.04 -39.32 -10.22
CA GLU A 7 -7.26 -38.66 -9.72
C GLU A 7 -7.00 -37.95 -8.39
N ARG A 8 -6.27 -38.57 -7.47
CA ARG A 8 -5.91 -37.95 -6.18
C ARG A 8 -5.00 -36.74 -6.35
N LEU A 9 -4.02 -36.82 -7.25
CA LEU A 9 -3.14 -35.69 -7.55
C LEU A 9 -3.89 -34.54 -8.18
N ALA A 10 -4.83 -34.81 -9.10
CA ALA A 10 -5.66 -33.79 -9.72
C ALA A 10 -6.58 -33.12 -8.70
N ALA A 11 -7.18 -33.89 -7.79
CA ALA A 11 -8.05 -33.35 -6.73
C ALA A 11 -7.25 -32.48 -5.75
N GLU A 12 -6.04 -32.91 -5.39
CA GLU A 12 -5.15 -32.15 -4.52
C GLU A 12 -4.73 -30.83 -5.17
N GLN A 13 -4.41 -30.85 -6.47
CA GLN A 13 -4.05 -29.67 -7.23
C GLN A 13 -5.21 -28.66 -7.29
N GLN A 14 -6.42 -29.12 -7.58
CA GLN A 14 -7.61 -28.30 -7.60
C GLN A 14 -7.88 -27.66 -6.23
N ARG A 15 -7.70 -28.41 -5.15
CA ARG A 15 -7.86 -27.91 -3.79
C ARG A 15 -6.86 -26.79 -3.49
N LYS A 16 -5.59 -26.99 -3.86
CA LYS A 16 -4.55 -25.97 -3.66
C LYS A 16 -4.84 -24.72 -4.46
N GLU A 17 -5.26 -24.85 -5.70
CA GLU A 17 -5.63 -23.70 -6.54
C GLU A 17 -6.82 -22.94 -5.95
N ALA A 18 -7.83 -23.64 -5.45
CA ALA A 18 -9.00 -23.05 -4.80
C ALA A 18 -8.61 -22.31 -3.51
N GLU A 19 -7.72 -22.90 -2.70
CA GLU A 19 -7.20 -22.27 -1.48
C GLU A 19 -6.41 -21.01 -1.79
N GLN A 20 -5.58 -21.06 -2.84
CA GLN A 20 -4.80 -19.89 -3.28
C GLN A 20 -5.72 -18.77 -3.79
N ALA A 21 -6.72 -19.11 -4.61
CA ALA A 21 -7.69 -18.14 -5.13
C ALA A 21 -8.48 -17.50 -3.98
N ALA A 22 -8.91 -18.31 -3.00
CA ALA A 22 -9.61 -17.79 -1.81
C ALA A 22 -8.71 -16.89 -0.97
N ALA A 23 -7.42 -17.24 -0.81
CA ALA A 23 -6.47 -16.43 -0.08
C ALA A 23 -6.20 -15.09 -0.80
N GLU A 24 -6.08 -15.08 -2.12
CA GLU A 24 -5.93 -13.87 -2.90
C GLU A 24 -7.17 -12.98 -2.79
N LYS A 25 -8.35 -13.57 -2.88
CA LYS A 25 -9.62 -12.84 -2.74
C LYS A 25 -9.77 -12.25 -1.33
N ALA A 26 -9.33 -12.97 -0.31
CA ALA A 26 -9.34 -12.50 1.07
C ALA A 26 -8.35 -11.33 1.29
N ARG A 27 -7.30 -11.26 0.47
CA ARG A 27 -6.32 -10.16 0.50
C ARG A 27 -6.77 -8.96 -0.32
N GLU A 28 -7.84 -9.08 -1.12
CA GLU A 28 -8.33 -7.99 -1.93
C GLU A 28 -8.77 -6.81 -1.05
N ILE A 29 -8.24 -5.63 -1.35
CA ILE A 29 -8.55 -4.43 -0.60
C ILE A 29 -9.96 -3.98 -0.92
N ARG A 30 -10.79 -3.87 0.12
CA ARG A 30 -12.16 -3.38 0.01
C ARG A 30 -12.19 -1.86 0.14
N ARG A 31 -13.23 -1.27 -0.42
CA ARG A 31 -13.47 0.17 -0.26
C ARG A 31 -13.59 0.52 1.22
N HIS A 32 -12.96 1.62 1.61
CA HIS A 32 -12.96 2.16 2.98
C HIS A 32 -12.45 1.19 4.05
N SER A 33 -11.54 0.28 3.68
CA SER A 33 -10.96 -0.69 4.60
C SER A 33 -9.54 -0.34 5.06
N LEU A 34 -8.83 0.52 4.33
CA LEU A 34 -7.47 0.89 4.65
C LEU A 34 -7.40 1.91 5.78
N SER A 35 -6.35 1.83 6.59
CA SER A 35 -6.07 2.79 7.64
C SER A 35 -5.38 4.02 7.07
N TRP A 36 -5.60 5.18 7.68
CA TRP A 36 -4.92 6.41 7.30
C TRP A 36 -3.42 6.32 7.63
N PRO A 37 -2.54 6.63 6.66
CA PRO A 37 -1.09 6.52 6.88
C PRO A 37 -0.52 7.65 7.72
N SER A 38 -1.26 8.73 7.91
CA SER A 38 -0.84 9.92 8.65
C SER A 38 -2.02 10.49 9.44
N THR A 39 -1.71 11.12 10.59
CA THR A 39 -2.71 11.89 11.35
C THR A 39 -2.86 13.32 10.83
N GLY A 40 -2.03 13.74 9.87
CA GLY A 40 -2.07 15.05 9.27
C GLY A 40 -3.35 15.31 8.48
N GLN A 41 -3.62 16.57 8.21
CA GLN A 41 -4.71 16.97 7.33
C GLN A 41 -4.31 16.77 5.88
N VAL A 42 -5.28 16.47 5.02
CA VAL A 42 -5.04 16.37 3.59
C VAL A 42 -4.90 17.79 3.03
N LEU A 43 -3.70 18.10 2.57
CA LEU A 43 -3.38 19.41 1.97
C LEU A 43 -3.71 19.42 0.48
N ASN A 44 -3.46 18.32 -0.23
CA ASN A 44 -3.76 18.19 -1.65
C ASN A 44 -4.40 16.84 -1.89
N LYS A 45 -5.49 16.85 -2.66
CA LYS A 45 -6.29 15.66 -2.94
C LYS A 45 -5.94 15.05 -4.30
N PHE A 46 -6.14 13.75 -4.41
CA PHE A 46 -6.02 13.03 -5.67
C PHE A 46 -6.91 13.69 -6.74
N GLY A 47 -6.31 13.91 -7.92
CA GLY A 47 -7.01 14.48 -9.06
C GLY A 47 -7.12 16.00 -9.06
N SER A 48 -6.75 16.69 -7.97
CA SER A 48 -6.72 18.16 -7.97
C SER A 48 -5.54 18.67 -8.79
N ILE A 49 -5.66 19.89 -9.29
CA ILE A 49 -4.62 20.48 -10.14
C ILE A 49 -3.39 20.81 -9.32
N ARG A 50 -2.24 20.30 -9.75
CA ARG A 50 -0.94 20.58 -9.15
C ARG A 50 -0.24 21.74 -9.87
N SER A 51 -0.21 21.68 -11.21
CA SER A 51 0.41 22.69 -12.06
C SER A 51 -0.07 22.50 -13.48
N GLY A 52 -0.66 23.52 -14.10
CA GLY A 52 -1.15 23.44 -15.48
C GLY A 52 -2.15 22.30 -15.67
N GLN A 53 -1.79 21.32 -16.48
CA GLN A 53 -2.61 20.12 -16.72
C GLN A 53 -2.21 18.94 -15.83
N VAL A 54 -1.17 19.11 -15.02
CA VAL A 54 -0.70 18.06 -14.11
C VAL A 54 -1.59 18.01 -12.88
N ARG A 55 -2.06 16.80 -12.55
CA ARG A 55 -2.91 16.57 -11.37
C ARG A 55 -2.16 15.75 -10.33
N TRP A 56 -2.56 15.91 -9.08
CA TRP A 56 -2.04 15.08 -7.99
C TRP A 56 -2.46 13.64 -8.19
N LYS A 57 -1.50 12.72 -8.06
CA LYS A 57 -1.74 11.26 -8.19
C LYS A 57 -1.88 10.57 -6.84
N GLY A 58 -1.86 11.31 -5.77
CA GLY A 58 -1.97 10.81 -4.42
C GLY A 58 -2.45 11.89 -3.48
N LEU A 59 -2.20 11.69 -2.19
CA LEU A 59 -2.56 12.64 -1.13
C LEU A 59 -1.29 13.22 -0.52
N LEU A 60 -1.28 14.53 -0.34
CA LEU A 60 -0.26 15.19 0.46
C LEU A 60 -0.88 15.56 1.82
N PHE A 61 -0.25 15.10 2.90
CA PHE A 61 -0.69 15.35 4.27
C PHE A 61 0.20 16.39 4.94
N SER A 62 -0.35 17.12 5.89
CA SER A 62 0.45 17.87 6.84
C SER A 62 1.20 16.90 7.77
N THR A 63 2.15 17.41 8.56
CA THR A 63 3.01 16.55 9.40
C THR A 63 2.23 15.73 10.44
N GLY A 64 1.11 16.25 10.94
CA GLY A 64 0.37 15.58 12.01
C GLY A 64 1.27 15.30 13.21
N ASN A 65 1.28 14.05 13.67
CA ASN A 65 2.18 13.60 14.76
C ASN A 65 3.53 13.07 14.24
N ASN A 66 3.85 13.29 12.98
CA ASN A 66 5.06 12.83 12.28
C ASN A 66 5.15 11.31 12.06
N LEU A 67 4.22 10.53 12.56
CA LEU A 67 4.25 9.08 12.40
C LEU A 67 3.65 8.67 11.07
N VAL A 68 4.28 7.68 10.43
CA VAL A 68 3.80 7.09 9.18
C VAL A 68 3.46 5.63 9.45
N LYS A 69 2.23 5.25 9.14
CA LYS A 69 1.71 3.90 9.39
C LYS A 69 1.32 3.23 8.08
N ALA A 70 1.49 1.91 8.03
CA ALA A 70 1.07 1.14 6.87
C ALA A 70 -0.45 1.23 6.70
N ALA A 71 -0.89 1.60 5.51
CA ALA A 71 -2.33 1.70 5.21
C ALA A 71 -3.01 0.34 5.21
N GLY A 72 -2.29 -0.71 4.85
CA GLY A 72 -2.76 -2.08 4.83
C GLY A 72 -1.64 -3.06 5.11
N SER A 73 -2.00 -4.29 5.41
CA SER A 73 -1.03 -5.37 5.60
C SER A 73 -0.37 -5.74 4.27
N GLY A 74 0.88 -6.14 4.32
CA GLY A 74 1.62 -6.52 3.12
C GLY A 74 3.10 -6.69 3.37
N THR A 75 3.86 -6.66 2.29
CA THR A 75 5.31 -6.82 2.32
C THR A 75 5.98 -5.57 1.76
N VAL A 76 6.99 -5.09 2.46
CA VAL A 76 7.82 -3.98 1.97
C VAL A 76 8.67 -4.51 0.81
N VAL A 77 8.37 -4.06 -0.39
CA VAL A 77 9.09 -4.52 -1.60
C VAL A 77 10.22 -3.59 -1.99
N MET A 78 10.22 -2.37 -1.49
CA MET A 78 11.28 -1.40 -1.79
C MET A 78 11.39 -0.37 -0.68
N VAL A 79 12.63 -0.07 -0.28
CA VAL A 79 12.99 1.12 0.49
C VAL A 79 14.20 1.71 -0.22
N THR A 80 14.05 2.90 -0.78
CA THR A 80 15.11 3.54 -1.54
C THR A 80 15.13 5.04 -1.31
N SER A 81 16.30 5.65 -1.50
CA SER A 81 16.46 7.09 -1.38
C SER A 81 16.51 7.71 -2.78
N MET A 82 15.66 8.69 -3.00
CA MET A 82 15.57 9.42 -4.28
C MET A 82 15.89 10.90 -4.05
N LYS A 83 16.60 11.52 -4.99
CA LYS A 83 17.13 12.88 -4.83
C LYS A 83 16.10 13.92 -4.39
N ARG A 84 14.90 13.90 -4.97
CA ARG A 84 13.87 14.92 -4.71
C ARG A 84 12.82 14.50 -3.71
N LEU A 85 12.59 13.20 -3.59
CA LEU A 85 11.53 12.64 -2.77
C LEU A 85 12.02 12.17 -1.39
N GLY A 86 13.35 12.10 -1.21
CA GLY A 86 13.94 11.48 -0.03
C GLY A 86 13.71 9.97 -0.03
N THR A 87 13.51 9.38 1.11
CA THR A 87 13.26 7.94 1.22
C THR A 87 11.84 7.62 0.76
N VAL A 88 11.73 6.59 -0.08
CA VAL A 88 10.46 6.06 -0.58
C VAL A 88 10.29 4.64 -0.05
N ILE A 89 9.14 4.37 0.53
CA ILE A 89 8.74 3.03 1.00
C ILE A 89 7.60 2.56 0.11
N ILE A 90 7.72 1.35 -0.43
CA ILE A 90 6.65 0.74 -1.23
C ILE A 90 6.23 -0.56 -0.55
N VAL A 91 4.94 -0.70 -0.29
CA VAL A 91 4.33 -1.89 0.31
C VAL A 91 3.39 -2.53 -0.70
N GLU A 92 3.58 -3.83 -0.93
CA GLU A 92 2.71 -4.64 -1.77
C GLU A 92 1.69 -5.35 -0.90
N HIS A 93 0.40 -5.18 -1.24
CA HIS A 93 -0.71 -5.70 -0.44
C HIS A 93 -1.36 -6.96 -1.02
N GLY A 94 -1.00 -7.37 -2.22
CA GLY A 94 -1.72 -8.38 -2.98
C GLY A 94 -2.87 -7.79 -3.79
N GLY A 95 -3.47 -8.60 -4.66
CA GLY A 95 -4.59 -8.15 -5.51
C GLY A 95 -4.25 -7.01 -6.46
N GLY A 96 -2.96 -6.81 -6.77
CA GLY A 96 -2.49 -5.72 -7.63
C GLY A 96 -2.34 -4.38 -6.93
N PHE A 97 -2.60 -4.29 -5.62
CA PHE A 97 -2.48 -3.04 -4.86
C PHE A 97 -1.09 -2.84 -4.30
N ILE A 98 -0.57 -1.63 -4.47
CA ILE A 98 0.62 -1.16 -3.77
C ILE A 98 0.36 0.21 -3.15
N SER A 99 1.00 0.48 -2.03
CA SER A 99 1.01 1.81 -1.42
C SER A 99 2.42 2.36 -1.41
N ILE A 100 2.53 3.66 -1.66
CA ILE A 100 3.80 4.37 -1.77
C ILE A 100 3.81 5.51 -0.76
N TYR A 101 4.86 5.55 0.06
CA TYR A 101 5.04 6.54 1.12
C TYR A 101 6.35 7.28 0.86
N CYS A 102 6.30 8.59 0.75
CA CYS A 102 7.51 9.39 0.52
C CYS A 102 7.39 10.80 1.07
N ASN A 103 8.35 11.64 0.75
CA ASN A 103 8.52 13.01 1.16
C ASN A 103 9.37 13.14 2.43
N ASN A 104 10.67 12.88 2.28
CA ASN A 104 11.67 12.96 3.36
C ASN A 104 11.36 12.06 4.56
N LEU A 105 10.97 10.84 4.29
CA LEU A 105 10.73 9.85 5.32
C LEU A 105 12.01 9.30 5.92
N ASN A 106 11.93 8.96 7.21
CA ASN A 106 12.87 8.04 7.85
C ASN A 106 12.19 6.70 7.99
N SER A 107 12.75 5.68 7.35
CA SER A 107 12.14 4.33 7.34
C SER A 107 12.58 3.54 8.55
N LEU A 108 11.62 2.89 9.21
CA LEU A 108 11.86 1.89 10.26
C LEU A 108 11.84 0.47 9.70
N LYS A 109 11.56 0.32 8.42
CA LYS A 109 11.45 -0.97 7.74
C LYS A 109 12.48 -1.08 6.63
N LYS A 110 12.73 -2.31 6.21
CA LYS A 110 13.63 -2.63 5.10
C LYS A 110 12.94 -3.54 4.11
N GLN A 111 13.49 -3.65 2.93
CA GLN A 111 12.97 -4.54 1.89
C GLN A 111 12.86 -5.97 2.43
N GLY A 112 11.70 -6.58 2.19
CA GLY A 112 11.39 -7.93 2.64
C GLY A 112 10.61 -7.99 3.95
N ASP A 113 10.53 -6.90 4.71
CA ASP A 113 9.76 -6.88 5.96
C ASP A 113 8.28 -7.02 5.69
N HIS A 114 7.62 -7.84 6.51
CA HIS A 114 6.16 -7.90 6.54
C HIS A 114 5.62 -6.81 7.47
N VAL A 115 4.53 -6.18 7.08
CA VAL A 115 3.87 -5.15 7.90
C VAL A 115 2.38 -5.45 8.04
N GLU A 116 1.84 -5.10 9.19
CA GLU A 116 0.40 -5.18 9.45
C GLU A 116 -0.25 -3.83 9.21
N GLN A 117 -1.55 -3.83 8.91
CA GLN A 117 -2.32 -2.60 8.78
C GLN A 117 -2.23 -1.76 10.06
N GLY A 118 -1.89 -0.50 9.92
CA GLY A 118 -1.73 0.41 11.07
C GLY A 118 -0.39 0.33 11.78
N GLU A 119 0.50 -0.55 11.35
CA GLU A 119 1.83 -0.68 11.92
C GLU A 119 2.70 0.54 11.58
N LEU A 120 3.48 1.01 12.56
CA LEU A 120 4.42 2.11 12.34
C LEU A 120 5.54 1.66 11.40
N ILE A 121 5.71 2.38 10.30
CA ILE A 121 6.73 2.05 9.29
C ILE A 121 7.79 3.13 9.12
N GLY A 122 7.56 4.31 9.67
CA GLY A 122 8.50 5.40 9.56
C GLY A 122 7.96 6.67 10.18
N TYR A 123 8.67 7.77 9.95
CA TYR A 123 8.24 9.09 10.38
C TYR A 123 8.74 10.15 9.42
N THR A 124 8.00 11.27 9.34
CA THR A 124 8.35 12.41 8.51
C THR A 124 9.26 13.37 9.29
N GLY A 125 9.98 14.23 8.55
CA GLY A 125 10.70 15.34 9.15
C GLY A 125 9.73 16.38 9.73
N SER A 126 10.28 17.30 10.53
CA SER A 126 9.50 18.28 11.30
C SER A 126 8.77 19.32 10.46
N SER A 127 9.20 19.55 9.23
CA SER A 127 8.65 20.63 8.38
C SER A 127 7.86 20.14 7.16
N GLN A 128 7.84 18.85 6.90
CA GLN A 128 7.19 18.29 5.71
C GLN A 128 6.32 17.10 6.08
N GLY A 129 5.14 17.05 5.45
CA GLY A 129 4.21 15.97 5.66
C GLY A 129 4.48 14.78 4.75
N LEU A 130 3.56 13.83 4.81
CA LEU A 130 3.64 12.60 4.02
C LEU A 130 3.00 12.80 2.65
N TYR A 131 3.66 12.33 1.61
CA TYR A 131 3.03 12.07 0.32
C TYR A 131 2.70 10.58 0.23
N PHE A 132 1.44 10.27 -0.04
CA PHE A 132 0.92 8.91 -0.09
C PHE A 132 0.23 8.65 -1.42
N GLU A 133 0.60 7.56 -2.07
CA GLU A 133 0.01 7.15 -3.33
C GLU A 133 -0.47 5.70 -3.21
N LEU A 134 -1.65 5.42 -3.77
CA LEU A 134 -2.18 4.07 -3.87
C LEU A 134 -2.30 3.73 -5.35
N ARG A 135 -1.80 2.55 -5.72
CA ARG A 135 -1.88 2.07 -7.10
C ARG A 135 -2.54 0.70 -7.15
N LYS A 136 -3.34 0.51 -8.18
CA LYS A 136 -3.93 -0.78 -8.50
C LYS A 136 -3.52 -1.15 -9.93
N ASP A 137 -2.90 -2.32 -10.11
CA ASP A 137 -2.44 -2.82 -11.40
C ASP A 137 -1.59 -1.78 -12.17
N GLY A 138 -0.73 -1.07 -11.44
CA GLY A 138 0.19 -0.09 -12.00
C GLY A 138 -0.38 1.31 -12.21
N GLU A 139 -1.66 1.53 -11.97
CA GLU A 139 -2.31 2.83 -12.12
C GLU A 139 -2.65 3.47 -10.78
N SER A 140 -2.40 4.77 -10.66
CA SER A 140 -2.79 5.51 -9.46
C SER A 140 -4.30 5.56 -9.34
N VAL A 141 -4.81 5.26 -8.14
CA VAL A 141 -6.24 5.31 -7.82
C VAL A 141 -6.46 6.29 -6.67
N SER A 142 -7.70 6.78 -6.53
CA SER A 142 -8.03 7.71 -5.46
C SER A 142 -7.96 7.00 -4.11
N PRO A 143 -7.02 7.39 -3.22
CA PRO A 143 -6.91 6.75 -1.91
C PRO A 143 -8.18 6.93 -1.05
N ALA A 144 -8.92 8.02 -1.24
CA ALA A 144 -10.14 8.30 -0.47
C ALA A 144 -11.20 7.21 -0.65
N GLU A 145 -11.21 6.51 -1.79
CA GLU A 145 -12.15 5.40 -2.02
C GLU A 145 -11.84 4.17 -1.17
N TYR A 146 -10.60 4.02 -0.75
CA TYR A 146 -10.12 2.84 -0.04
C TYR A 146 -9.80 3.09 1.42
N LEU A 147 -9.51 4.33 1.80
CA LEU A 147 -9.26 4.70 3.19
C LEU A 147 -10.55 4.71 4.01
N ARG A 148 -10.43 4.37 5.29
CA ARG A 148 -11.54 4.48 6.24
C ARG A 148 -12.08 5.91 6.27
N ARG A 149 -13.33 6.05 6.57
CA ARG A 149 -13.92 7.39 6.78
C ARG A 149 -13.36 8.00 8.07
N ARG A 150 -12.99 9.25 7.99
CA ARG A 150 -12.56 10.05 9.15
C ARG A 150 -13.73 10.77 9.77
#